data_873d12795e400779a85e11623204747a
#
_entry.id   873d12795e400779a85e11623204747a
#
_cell.length_a   1.000
_cell.length_b   1.000
_cell.length_c   1.000
_cell.angle_alpha   90.00
_cell.angle_beta   90.00
_cell.angle_gamma   90.00
#
_symmetry.space_group_name_H-M   'P 1'
#
loop_
_entity.id
_entity.type
_entity.pdbx_description
1 polymer ?
#
loop_
_entity_poly.entity_id
_entity_poly.type
_entity_poly.pdbx_seq_one_letter_code
_entity_poly.pdbx_strand_id
1 'polypeptide(L)'
;MSALKMAGESPFDKEDMLRHKIFMLTAICKMTDGDFSDKVLLGLPIGDYVRMKPSLEKLKGKYDVKYNGVERTIDITSISVYAQSESFYGLLCRQDPSIRKDIVGIIDIGQKTVDVAYFDEGTYVSDRSGSFDLGVINAYQDIAEAVTTKLGFEIEDYRARKYISKVSEDAERAFAAIATGIKNRIYRKHWNFKELDRLYIIGGGTEYIEKYFSDAPYVKFNDAVFANARSYMEGETND
;
A
#
# COMPACT_ATOMS: atom_id res chain seq x y z
N MET A 1 32.68 -16.96 15.04
CA MET A 1 31.24 -16.99 14.75
C MET A 1 31.04 -17.37 13.29
N SER A 2 30.66 -18.60 13.02
CA SER A 2 30.50 -19.12 11.68
C SER A 2 29.19 -18.59 11.08
N ALA A 3 29.27 -17.83 9.99
CA ALA A 3 28.12 -17.47 9.18
C ALA A 3 27.57 -18.75 8.55
N LEU A 4 26.42 -19.21 9.02
CA LEU A 4 25.66 -20.24 8.30
C LEU A 4 25.24 -19.65 6.95
N LYS A 5 25.90 -20.10 5.88
CA LYS A 5 25.41 -19.88 4.52
C LYS A 5 24.14 -20.72 4.35
N MET A 6 22.99 -20.11 4.45
CA MET A 6 21.76 -20.69 3.94
C MET A 6 21.80 -20.58 2.41
N ALA A 7 21.93 -21.73 1.75
CA ALA A 7 21.94 -21.83 0.31
C ALA A 7 20.55 -21.46 -0.23
N GLY A 8 20.47 -20.46 -1.10
CA GLY A 8 19.30 -20.18 -1.93
C GLY A 8 18.56 -18.86 -1.68
N GLU A 9 18.90 -18.06 -0.67
CA GLU A 9 18.28 -16.74 -0.46
C GLU A 9 19.17 -15.63 -1.04
N SER A 10 18.57 -14.77 -1.87
CA SER A 10 19.21 -13.56 -2.36
C SER A 10 19.56 -12.62 -1.19
N PRO A 11 20.70 -11.90 -1.21
CA PRO A 11 21.02 -10.87 -0.21
C PRO A 11 19.93 -9.80 -0.09
N PHE A 12 19.20 -9.52 -1.16
CA PHE A 12 18.09 -8.58 -1.23
C PHE A 12 16.92 -9.04 -0.35
N ASP A 13 16.57 -10.33 -0.37
CA ASP A 13 15.46 -10.88 0.41
C ASP A 13 15.69 -10.79 1.93
N LYS A 14 16.96 -10.91 2.38
CA LYS A 14 17.30 -10.80 3.81
C LYS A 14 17.17 -9.38 4.34
N GLU A 15 17.58 -8.39 3.58
CA GLU A 15 17.50 -6.98 3.96
C GLU A 15 16.03 -6.54 4.01
N ASP A 16 15.23 -6.92 3.04
CA ASP A 16 13.80 -6.63 3.02
C ASP A 16 13.08 -7.28 4.19
N MET A 17 13.38 -8.55 4.52
CA MET A 17 12.79 -9.24 5.66
C MET A 17 13.17 -8.60 7.01
N LEU A 18 14.42 -8.14 7.18
CA LEU A 18 14.82 -7.41 8.36
C LEU A 18 14.05 -6.08 8.50
N ARG A 19 13.86 -5.39 7.40
CA ARG A 19 13.10 -4.13 7.34
C ARG A 19 11.64 -4.35 7.72
N HIS A 20 10.98 -5.36 7.15
CA HIS A 20 9.61 -5.73 7.52
C HIS A 20 9.49 -6.09 8.99
N LYS A 21 10.41 -6.86 9.52
CA LYS A 21 10.45 -7.21 10.95
C LYS A 21 10.56 -5.96 11.84
N ILE A 22 11.48 -5.05 11.53
CA ILE A 22 11.67 -3.81 12.29
C ILE A 22 10.40 -2.96 12.26
N PHE A 23 9.79 -2.78 11.10
CA PHE A 23 8.57 -1.98 10.96
C PHE A 23 7.41 -2.60 11.74
N MET A 24 7.21 -3.90 11.64
CA MET A 24 6.17 -4.64 12.36
C MET A 24 6.33 -4.48 13.88
N LEU A 25 7.51 -4.79 14.42
CA LEU A 25 7.77 -4.66 15.85
C LEU A 25 7.65 -3.21 16.34
N THR A 26 8.11 -2.25 15.53
CA THR A 26 7.97 -0.81 15.86
C THR A 26 6.51 -0.38 15.86
N ALA A 27 5.71 -0.84 14.91
CA ALA A 27 4.28 -0.54 14.86
C ALA A 27 3.56 -1.09 16.09
N ILE A 28 3.82 -2.34 16.47
CA ILE A 28 3.25 -2.95 17.68
C ILE A 28 3.63 -2.12 18.91
N CYS A 29 4.91 -1.78 19.08
CA CYS A 29 5.37 -0.97 20.22
C CYS A 29 4.75 0.43 20.28
N LYS A 30 4.36 1.00 19.13
CA LYS A 30 3.67 2.30 19.08
C LYS A 30 2.18 2.21 19.40
N MET A 31 1.56 1.06 19.15
CA MET A 31 0.12 0.87 19.30
C MET A 31 -0.26 0.27 20.66
N THR A 32 0.71 -0.28 21.40
CA THR A 32 0.49 -0.97 22.67
C THR A 32 1.35 -0.39 23.78
N ASP A 33 0.83 -0.42 25.00
CA ASP A 33 1.57 -0.06 26.21
C ASP A 33 1.95 -1.36 26.95
N GLY A 34 3.22 -1.77 26.87
CA GLY A 34 3.73 -2.99 27.53
C GLY A 34 3.95 -4.17 26.58
N ASP A 35 3.87 -5.38 27.14
CA ASP A 35 4.02 -6.62 26.40
C ASP A 35 2.82 -6.85 25.46
N PHE A 36 3.09 -7.55 24.35
CA PHE A 36 2.08 -7.90 23.36
C PHE A 36 2.06 -9.41 23.14
N SER A 37 0.88 -10.00 23.05
CA SER A 37 0.71 -11.40 22.66
C SER A 37 -0.58 -11.55 21.88
N ASP A 38 -0.49 -11.55 20.55
CA ASP A 38 -1.64 -11.69 19.66
C ASP A 38 -1.20 -12.03 18.22
N LYS A 39 -2.18 -12.17 17.32
CA LYS A 39 -1.97 -12.30 15.88
C LYS A 39 -1.66 -10.94 15.23
N VAL A 40 -0.96 -11.00 14.09
CA VAL A 40 -0.63 -9.84 13.28
C VAL A 40 -1.14 -10.03 11.85
N LEU A 41 -1.81 -9.01 11.32
CA LEU A 41 -2.30 -8.98 9.95
C LEU A 41 -1.38 -8.07 9.12
N LEU A 42 -0.85 -8.58 8.03
CA LEU A 42 0.06 -7.87 7.15
C LEU A 42 -0.51 -7.81 5.74
N GLY A 43 -0.17 -6.76 5.00
CA GLY A 43 -0.50 -6.62 3.59
C GLY A 43 0.74 -6.55 2.72
N LEU A 44 0.65 -7.11 1.53
CA LEU A 44 1.66 -7.01 0.48
C LEU A 44 1.06 -6.46 -0.80
N PRO A 45 1.82 -5.68 -1.57
CA PRO A 45 1.48 -5.37 -2.95
C PRO A 45 1.17 -6.65 -3.74
N ILE A 46 0.22 -6.60 -4.67
CA ILE A 46 -0.18 -7.77 -5.46
C ILE A 46 1.03 -8.42 -6.15
N GLY A 47 1.95 -7.61 -6.68
CA GLY A 47 3.16 -8.09 -7.35
C GLY A 47 4.12 -8.87 -6.45
N ASP A 48 4.12 -8.61 -5.16
CA ASP A 48 5.01 -9.24 -4.18
C ASP A 48 4.36 -10.37 -3.38
N TYR A 49 3.03 -10.47 -3.42
CA TYR A 49 2.26 -11.34 -2.55
C TYR A 49 2.71 -12.80 -2.59
N VAL A 50 2.73 -13.40 -3.77
CA VAL A 50 3.09 -14.82 -3.92
C VAL A 50 4.54 -15.08 -3.48
N ARG A 51 5.45 -14.16 -3.81
CA ARG A 51 6.88 -14.29 -3.53
C ARG A 51 7.19 -14.12 -2.05
N MET A 52 6.61 -13.11 -1.39
CA MET A 52 7.02 -12.69 -0.05
C MET A 52 6.16 -13.27 1.08
N LYS A 53 4.92 -13.66 0.82
CA LYS A 53 4.01 -14.21 1.84
C LYS A 53 4.66 -15.31 2.70
N PRO A 54 5.28 -16.37 2.13
CA PRO A 54 5.85 -17.45 2.95
C PRO A 54 6.99 -16.98 3.87
N SER A 55 7.70 -15.92 3.48
CA SER A 55 8.79 -15.35 4.27
C SER A 55 8.26 -14.47 5.40
N LEU A 56 7.21 -13.69 5.17
CA LEU A 56 6.57 -12.88 6.21
C LEU A 56 5.90 -13.74 7.29
N GLU A 57 5.26 -14.85 6.90
CA GLU A 57 4.66 -15.80 7.86
C GLU A 57 5.69 -16.42 8.83
N LYS A 58 6.96 -16.51 8.41
CA LYS A 58 8.07 -16.97 9.28
C LYS A 58 8.46 -15.95 10.35
N LEU A 59 7.99 -14.72 10.29
CA LEU A 59 8.23 -13.72 11.36
C LEU A 59 7.38 -13.94 12.61
N LYS A 60 6.53 -14.97 12.63
CA LYS A 60 5.89 -15.45 13.84
C LYS A 60 6.93 -15.82 14.88
N GLY A 61 6.70 -15.46 16.16
CA GLY A 61 7.57 -15.81 17.26
C GLY A 61 7.66 -14.76 18.34
N LYS A 62 8.53 -15.01 19.31
CA LYS A 62 8.73 -14.17 20.48
C LYS A 62 9.99 -13.31 20.32
N TYR A 63 9.87 -12.03 20.63
CA TYR A 63 10.93 -11.03 20.49
C TYR A 63 11.04 -10.18 21.74
N ASP A 64 12.23 -10.09 22.30
CA ASP A 64 12.55 -9.12 23.34
C ASP A 64 13.09 -7.86 22.63
N VAL A 65 12.41 -6.74 22.86
CA VAL A 65 12.70 -5.46 22.18
C VAL A 65 12.89 -4.36 23.22
N LYS A 66 13.76 -3.40 22.90
CA LYS A 66 13.89 -2.16 23.66
C LYS A 66 13.36 -1.01 22.83
N TYR A 67 12.25 -0.42 23.24
CA TYR A 67 11.60 0.70 22.56
C TYR A 67 11.53 1.91 23.48
N ASN A 68 12.09 3.05 23.07
CA ASN A 68 12.19 4.27 23.89
C ASN A 68 12.74 4.05 25.30
N GLY A 69 13.72 3.13 25.45
CA GLY A 69 14.34 2.81 26.73
C GLY A 69 13.60 1.77 27.57
N VAL A 70 12.39 1.36 27.18
CA VAL A 70 11.57 0.37 27.88
C VAL A 70 11.76 -1.00 27.23
N GLU A 71 12.04 -2.02 28.02
CA GLU A 71 12.10 -3.41 27.58
C GLU A 71 10.69 -3.99 27.53
N ARG A 72 10.39 -4.73 26.44
CA ARG A 72 9.08 -5.36 26.19
C ARG A 72 9.26 -6.70 25.52
N THR A 73 8.35 -7.60 25.81
CA THR A 73 8.23 -8.87 25.08
C THR A 73 7.07 -8.79 24.09
N ILE A 74 7.37 -9.04 22.82
CA ILE A 74 6.39 -9.11 21.72
C ILE A 74 6.28 -10.57 21.29
N ASP A 75 5.16 -11.20 21.56
CA ASP A 75 4.86 -12.58 21.16
C ASP A 75 3.82 -12.59 20.03
N ILE A 76 4.30 -12.81 18.81
CA ILE A 76 3.44 -12.90 17.63
C ILE A 76 2.97 -14.34 17.49
N THR A 77 1.73 -14.59 17.87
CA THR A 77 1.15 -15.95 17.92
C THR A 77 0.84 -16.51 16.54
N SER A 78 0.46 -15.65 15.58
CA SER A 78 0.27 -16.00 14.18
C SER A 78 0.41 -14.78 13.29
N ILE A 79 0.65 -15.01 11.99
CA ILE A 79 0.68 -13.96 10.96
C ILE A 79 -0.22 -14.40 9.81
N SER A 80 -1.19 -13.54 9.47
CA SER A 80 -1.96 -13.65 8.23
C SER A 80 -1.50 -12.58 7.25
N VAL A 81 -1.22 -12.96 6.01
CA VAL A 81 -0.73 -12.05 4.96
C VAL A 81 -1.76 -11.95 3.85
N TYR A 82 -2.15 -10.73 3.51
CA TYR A 82 -3.17 -10.41 2.52
C TYR A 82 -2.58 -9.71 1.29
N ALA A 83 -3.16 -9.96 0.11
CA ALA A 83 -2.89 -9.14 -1.06
C ALA A 83 -3.66 -7.82 -0.95
N GLN A 84 -2.96 -6.69 -1.08
CA GLN A 84 -3.57 -5.36 -1.14
C GLN A 84 -4.53 -5.29 -2.34
N SER A 85 -5.51 -4.38 -2.28
CA SER A 85 -6.55 -4.20 -3.31
C SER A 85 -7.49 -5.40 -3.49
N GLU A 86 -6.98 -6.65 -3.56
CA GLU A 86 -7.81 -7.86 -3.67
C GLU A 86 -8.65 -8.07 -2.39
N SER A 87 -8.01 -7.95 -1.21
CA SER A 87 -8.71 -8.01 0.07
C SER A 87 -9.74 -6.90 0.22
N PHE A 88 -9.45 -5.71 -0.33
CA PHE A 88 -10.38 -4.60 -0.33
C PHE A 88 -11.63 -4.89 -1.18
N TYR A 89 -11.50 -5.57 -2.33
CA TYR A 89 -12.65 -6.04 -3.08
C TYR A 89 -13.54 -6.97 -2.25
N GLY A 90 -12.92 -7.88 -1.49
CA GLY A 90 -13.65 -8.74 -0.54
C GLY A 90 -14.44 -7.95 0.50
N LEU A 91 -13.87 -6.87 1.04
CA LEU A 91 -14.57 -5.94 1.95
C LEU A 91 -15.79 -5.30 1.27
N LEU A 92 -15.62 -4.77 0.07
CA LEU A 92 -16.71 -4.16 -0.70
C LEU A 92 -17.87 -5.14 -0.92
N CYS A 93 -17.57 -6.37 -1.31
CA CYS A 93 -18.57 -7.41 -1.54
C CYS A 93 -19.29 -7.87 -0.26
N ARG A 94 -18.67 -7.73 0.90
CA ARG A 94 -19.34 -7.99 2.19
C ARG A 94 -20.30 -6.87 2.55
N GLN A 95 -19.93 -5.62 2.27
CA GLN A 95 -20.77 -4.45 2.53
C GLN A 95 -21.93 -4.31 1.54
N ASP A 96 -21.69 -4.62 0.28
CA ASP A 96 -22.68 -4.61 -0.80
C ASP A 96 -22.48 -5.83 -1.73
N PRO A 97 -23.22 -6.94 -1.52
CA PRO A 97 -23.09 -8.13 -2.35
C PRO A 97 -23.41 -7.91 -3.84
N SER A 98 -24.10 -6.82 -4.21
CA SER A 98 -24.40 -6.51 -5.62
C SER A 98 -23.15 -6.22 -6.43
N ILE A 99 -22.08 -5.74 -5.80
CA ILE A 99 -20.77 -5.44 -6.41
C ILE A 99 -20.18 -6.67 -7.13
N ARG A 100 -20.56 -7.88 -6.72
CA ARG A 100 -20.11 -9.11 -7.40
C ARG A 100 -20.61 -9.25 -8.83
N LYS A 101 -21.56 -8.43 -9.26
CA LYS A 101 -22.11 -8.43 -10.62
C LYS A 101 -21.53 -7.30 -11.48
N ASP A 102 -20.71 -6.45 -10.87
CA ASP A 102 -20.16 -5.27 -11.50
C ASP A 102 -18.75 -5.55 -12.04
N ILE A 103 -18.35 -4.76 -13.04
CA ILE A 103 -16.95 -4.62 -13.45
C ILE A 103 -16.33 -3.54 -12.57
N VAL A 104 -15.39 -3.96 -11.72
CA VAL A 104 -14.80 -3.10 -10.69
C VAL A 104 -13.31 -2.91 -10.90
N GLY A 105 -12.87 -1.65 -10.97
CA GLY A 105 -11.47 -1.26 -10.92
C GLY A 105 -11.09 -0.76 -9.52
N ILE A 106 -9.94 -1.18 -9.01
CA ILE A 106 -9.35 -0.66 -7.76
C ILE A 106 -7.95 -0.16 -8.06
N ILE A 107 -7.64 1.06 -7.64
CA ILE A 107 -6.30 1.67 -7.73
C ILE A 107 -5.86 2.01 -6.30
N ASP A 108 -4.84 1.32 -5.81
CA ASP A 108 -4.23 1.58 -4.51
C ASP A 108 -2.95 2.40 -4.70
N ILE A 109 -2.98 3.65 -4.25
CA ILE A 109 -1.89 4.60 -4.44
C ILE A 109 -1.07 4.68 -3.16
N GLY A 110 0.02 3.91 -3.14
CA GLY A 110 0.99 3.90 -2.07
C GLY A 110 2.04 4.99 -2.18
N GLN A 111 3.01 4.95 -1.27
CA GLN A 111 4.15 5.87 -1.29
C GLN A 111 5.10 5.57 -2.46
N LYS A 112 5.41 4.29 -2.72
CA LYS A 112 6.39 3.85 -3.73
C LYS A 112 5.76 3.12 -4.90
N THR A 113 4.63 2.45 -4.67
CA THR A 113 3.96 1.61 -5.65
C THR A 113 2.51 2.03 -5.83
N VAL A 114 1.99 1.76 -7.01
CA VAL A 114 0.55 1.74 -7.29
C VAL A 114 0.18 0.31 -7.63
N ASP A 115 -0.76 -0.24 -6.88
CA ASP A 115 -1.37 -1.53 -7.17
C ASP A 115 -2.70 -1.31 -7.87
N VAL A 116 -2.98 -2.11 -8.90
CA VAL A 116 -4.26 -2.09 -9.60
C VAL A 116 -4.87 -3.47 -9.62
N ALA A 117 -6.15 -3.56 -9.30
CA ALA A 117 -6.92 -4.79 -9.37
C ALA A 117 -8.18 -4.60 -10.20
N TYR A 118 -8.43 -5.54 -11.10
CA TYR A 118 -9.59 -5.56 -11.98
C TYR A 118 -10.42 -6.79 -11.70
N PHE A 119 -11.71 -6.58 -11.47
CA PHE A 119 -12.67 -7.64 -11.25
C PHE A 119 -13.78 -7.55 -12.31
N ASP A 120 -14.10 -8.68 -12.90
CA ASP A 120 -15.17 -8.83 -13.88
C ASP A 120 -16.20 -9.81 -13.31
N GLU A 121 -17.38 -9.31 -12.96
CA GLU A 121 -18.45 -10.08 -12.37
C GLU A 121 -17.99 -11.03 -11.24
N GLY A 122 -17.22 -10.48 -10.29
CA GLY A 122 -16.72 -11.23 -9.14
C GLY A 122 -15.41 -11.98 -9.38
N THR A 123 -14.93 -12.05 -10.60
CA THR A 123 -13.71 -12.77 -10.98
C THR A 123 -12.52 -11.82 -11.05
N TYR A 124 -11.43 -12.12 -10.32
CA TYR A 124 -10.17 -11.39 -10.43
C TYR A 124 -9.49 -11.66 -11.78
N VAL A 125 -9.15 -10.61 -12.50
CA VAL A 125 -8.53 -10.67 -13.84
C VAL A 125 -7.05 -10.32 -13.73
N SER A 126 -6.19 -11.33 -13.63
CA SER A 126 -4.75 -11.17 -13.39
C SER A 126 -4.04 -10.35 -14.47
N ASP A 127 -4.39 -10.55 -15.74
CA ASP A 127 -3.75 -9.85 -16.86
C ASP A 127 -4.06 -8.35 -16.88
N ARG A 128 -5.19 -7.98 -16.28
CA ARG A 128 -5.60 -6.58 -16.09
C ARG A 128 -5.17 -6.00 -14.74
N SER A 129 -4.58 -6.80 -13.86
CA SER A 129 -4.14 -6.41 -12.52
C SER A 129 -2.61 -6.36 -12.43
N GLY A 130 -2.07 -5.76 -11.36
CA GLY A 130 -0.63 -5.74 -11.11
C GLY A 130 -0.15 -4.58 -10.26
N SER A 131 1.16 -4.52 -10.07
CA SER A 131 1.88 -3.46 -9.34
C SER A 131 2.78 -2.67 -10.27
N PHE A 132 2.95 -1.38 -9.99
CA PHE A 132 3.84 -0.49 -10.73
C PHE A 132 4.75 0.29 -9.77
N ASP A 133 6.03 0.44 -10.11
CA ASP A 133 6.98 1.34 -9.45
C ASP A 133 6.63 2.79 -9.79
N LEU A 134 5.60 3.28 -9.18
CA LEU A 134 5.10 4.64 -9.25
C LEU A 134 4.31 4.92 -7.98
N GLY A 135 4.61 6.00 -7.29
CA GLY A 135 3.89 6.35 -6.06
C GLY A 135 4.00 7.85 -5.77
N VAL A 136 3.40 8.29 -4.68
CA VAL A 136 3.43 9.73 -4.32
C VAL A 136 4.83 10.25 -4.02
N ILE A 137 5.80 9.36 -3.75
CA ILE A 137 7.19 9.74 -3.54
C ILE A 137 7.78 10.45 -4.78
N ASN A 138 7.36 10.04 -5.98
CA ASN A 138 7.84 10.67 -7.21
C ASN A 138 7.35 12.14 -7.30
N ALA A 139 6.09 12.41 -6.93
CA ALA A 139 5.64 13.80 -6.83
C ALA A 139 6.36 14.57 -5.71
N TYR A 140 6.67 13.92 -4.60
CA TYR A 140 7.41 14.57 -3.51
C TYR A 140 8.84 14.92 -3.89
N GLN A 141 9.49 14.14 -4.75
CA GLN A 141 10.81 14.46 -5.35
C GLN A 141 10.72 15.74 -6.18
N ASP A 142 9.75 15.82 -7.09
CA ASP A 142 9.54 17.02 -7.92
C ASP A 142 9.22 18.25 -7.07
N ILE A 143 8.43 18.09 -6.00
CA ILE A 143 8.09 19.16 -5.05
C ILE A 143 9.33 19.60 -4.27
N ALA A 144 10.19 18.68 -3.82
CA ALA A 144 11.42 19.01 -3.11
C ALA A 144 12.38 19.80 -4.01
N GLU A 145 12.49 19.42 -5.28
CA GLU A 145 13.26 20.18 -6.28
C GLU A 145 12.68 21.59 -6.51
N ALA A 146 11.36 21.72 -6.59
CA ALA A 146 10.70 23.02 -6.71
C ALA A 146 10.94 23.91 -5.47
N VAL A 147 10.95 23.34 -4.26
CA VAL A 147 11.31 24.04 -3.02
C VAL A 147 12.74 24.55 -3.10
N THR A 148 13.70 23.71 -3.50
CA THR A 148 15.09 24.10 -3.66
C THR A 148 15.23 25.26 -4.65
N THR A 149 14.57 25.16 -5.79
CA THR A 149 14.64 26.18 -6.85
C THR A 149 13.99 27.51 -6.46
N LYS A 150 12.79 27.47 -5.84
CA LYS A 150 11.98 28.67 -5.57
C LYS A 150 12.23 29.29 -4.21
N LEU A 151 12.59 28.48 -3.20
CA LEU A 151 12.76 28.93 -1.83
C LEU A 151 14.23 28.94 -1.39
N GLY A 152 15.16 28.38 -2.18
CA GLY A 152 16.60 28.48 -1.99
C GLY A 152 17.18 27.58 -0.90
N PHE A 153 16.49 26.50 -0.50
CA PHE A 153 17.00 25.52 0.45
C PHE A 153 16.57 24.09 0.11
N GLU A 154 17.40 23.12 0.39
CA GLU A 154 17.12 21.71 0.16
C GLU A 154 16.24 21.12 1.26
N ILE A 155 15.37 20.18 0.88
CA ILE A 155 14.58 19.36 1.78
C ILE A 155 14.62 17.90 1.35
N GLU A 156 14.48 17.01 2.32
CA GLU A 156 14.26 15.58 2.03
C GLU A 156 12.84 15.35 1.48
N ASP A 157 12.70 14.42 0.54
CA ASP A 157 11.42 14.11 -0.16
C ASP A 157 10.26 13.90 0.81
N TYR A 158 10.48 13.19 1.93
CA TYR A 158 9.45 12.94 2.93
C TYR A 158 8.93 14.20 3.62
N ARG A 159 9.64 15.33 3.51
CA ARG A 159 9.22 16.64 4.04
C ARG A 159 8.43 17.46 3.02
N ALA A 160 8.42 17.08 1.76
CA ALA A 160 7.79 17.82 0.65
C ALA A 160 6.31 18.14 0.94
N ARG A 161 5.58 17.21 1.60
CA ARG A 161 4.18 17.41 2.00
C ARG A 161 3.94 18.73 2.76
N LYS A 162 4.90 19.17 3.57
CA LYS A 162 4.80 20.42 4.35
C LYS A 162 4.89 21.68 3.49
N TYR A 163 5.39 21.55 2.27
CA TYR A 163 5.67 22.66 1.37
C TYR A 163 4.73 22.73 0.16
N ILE A 164 3.79 21.81 0.01
CA ILE A 164 2.83 21.76 -1.11
C ILE A 164 2.16 23.14 -1.31
N SER A 165 1.71 23.79 -0.23
CA SER A 165 1.08 25.11 -0.31
C SER A 165 2.04 26.25 -0.68
N LYS A 166 3.35 26.07 -0.56
CA LYS A 166 4.38 27.05 -0.90
C LYS A 166 4.79 27.00 -2.35
N VAL A 167 4.61 25.85 -3.00
CA VAL A 167 4.93 25.57 -4.40
C VAL A 167 3.71 24.91 -5.08
N SER A 168 2.52 25.45 -4.87
CA SER A 168 1.26 24.82 -5.23
C SER A 168 1.12 24.46 -6.70
N GLU A 169 1.60 25.31 -7.61
CA GLU A 169 1.53 25.04 -9.05
C GLU A 169 2.45 23.89 -9.46
N ASP A 170 3.64 23.78 -8.85
CA ASP A 170 4.57 22.68 -9.10
C ASP A 170 4.02 21.39 -8.52
N ALA A 171 3.46 21.45 -7.32
CA ALA A 171 2.82 20.31 -6.68
C ALA A 171 1.62 19.79 -7.51
N GLU A 172 0.80 20.70 -8.05
CA GLU A 172 -0.30 20.33 -8.94
C GLU A 172 0.22 19.61 -10.21
N ARG A 173 1.27 20.13 -10.84
CA ARG A 173 1.91 19.49 -12.01
C ARG A 173 2.48 18.11 -11.64
N ALA A 174 3.16 17.99 -10.51
CA ALA A 174 3.74 16.74 -10.05
C ALA A 174 2.65 15.67 -9.84
N PHE A 175 1.55 15.99 -9.15
CA PHE A 175 0.46 15.05 -8.94
C PHE A 175 -0.30 14.72 -10.23
N ALA A 176 -0.48 15.69 -11.14
CA ALA A 176 -1.04 15.44 -12.46
C ALA A 176 -0.19 14.48 -13.30
N ALA A 177 1.15 14.59 -13.19
CA ALA A 177 2.08 13.67 -13.84
C ALA A 177 1.93 12.24 -13.31
N ILE A 178 1.80 12.06 -11.98
CA ILE A 178 1.52 10.76 -11.37
C ILE A 178 0.19 10.18 -11.90
N ALA A 179 -0.89 10.97 -11.87
CA ALA A 179 -2.19 10.52 -12.37
C ALA A 179 -2.12 10.09 -13.84
N THR A 180 -1.43 10.86 -14.69
CA THR A 180 -1.19 10.52 -16.09
C THR A 180 -0.38 9.23 -16.21
N GLY A 181 0.67 9.08 -15.39
CA GLY A 181 1.48 7.87 -15.32
C GLY A 181 0.66 6.63 -14.95
N ILE A 182 -0.26 6.75 -13.98
CA ILE A 182 -1.19 5.69 -13.59
C ILE A 182 -2.12 5.35 -14.78
N LYS A 183 -2.81 6.34 -15.35
CA LYS A 183 -3.71 6.14 -16.51
C LYS A 183 -3.02 5.40 -17.65
N ASN A 184 -1.81 5.82 -18.02
CA ASN A 184 -1.04 5.18 -19.08
C ASN A 184 -0.73 3.69 -18.77
N ARG A 185 -0.46 3.35 -17.53
CA ARG A 185 -0.18 1.97 -17.12
C ARG A 185 -1.42 1.09 -17.14
N ILE A 186 -2.55 1.60 -16.63
CA ILE A 186 -3.81 0.85 -16.64
C ILE A 186 -4.37 0.67 -18.06
N TYR A 187 -4.17 1.64 -18.97
CA TYR A 187 -4.50 1.45 -20.39
C TYR A 187 -3.68 0.32 -21.03
N ARG A 188 -2.39 0.19 -20.67
CA ARG A 188 -1.57 -0.96 -21.13
C ARG A 188 -2.03 -2.30 -20.54
N LYS A 189 -2.80 -2.26 -19.46
CA LYS A 189 -3.49 -3.40 -18.85
C LYS A 189 -4.91 -3.59 -19.43
N HIS A 190 -5.19 -2.94 -20.56
CA HIS A 190 -6.48 -3.04 -21.28
C HIS A 190 -7.70 -2.59 -20.45
N TRP A 191 -7.50 -1.63 -19.54
CA TRP A 191 -8.65 -1.01 -18.88
C TRP A 191 -9.30 0.01 -19.82
N ASN A 192 -10.64 -0.02 -19.83
CA ASN A 192 -11.46 1.02 -20.43
C ASN A 192 -12.41 1.54 -19.34
N PHE A 193 -12.25 2.79 -18.94
CA PHE A 193 -13.10 3.40 -17.92
C PHE A 193 -14.58 3.40 -18.25
N LYS A 194 -14.95 3.35 -19.55
CA LYS A 194 -16.34 3.26 -19.98
C LYS A 194 -16.96 1.88 -19.78
N GLU A 195 -16.15 0.86 -19.58
CA GLU A 195 -16.60 -0.51 -19.29
C GLU A 195 -16.70 -0.77 -17.80
N LEU A 196 -16.08 0.06 -16.95
CA LEU A 196 -16.20 -0.08 -15.50
C LEU A 196 -17.57 0.38 -15.04
N ASP A 197 -18.18 -0.39 -14.13
CA ASP A 197 -19.34 0.05 -13.38
C ASP A 197 -18.90 0.88 -12.18
N ARG A 198 -17.75 0.53 -11.55
CA ARG A 198 -17.21 1.23 -10.39
C ARG A 198 -15.68 1.31 -10.45
N LEU A 199 -15.16 2.47 -10.07
CA LEU A 199 -13.73 2.68 -9.80
C LEU A 199 -13.54 3.14 -8.37
N TYR A 200 -12.72 2.42 -7.61
CA TYR A 200 -12.28 2.82 -6.28
C TYR A 200 -10.81 3.24 -6.32
N ILE A 201 -10.50 4.36 -5.66
CA ILE A 201 -9.12 4.80 -5.45
C ILE A 201 -8.88 4.82 -3.95
N ILE A 202 -7.87 4.06 -3.50
CA ILE A 202 -7.51 3.88 -2.10
C ILE A 202 -6.02 4.16 -1.88
N GLY A 203 -5.58 4.07 -0.63
CA GLY A 203 -4.18 4.32 -0.26
C GLY A 203 -3.90 5.77 0.11
N GLY A 204 -2.69 6.02 0.59
CA GLY A 204 -2.26 7.33 1.10
C GLY A 204 -2.14 8.44 0.04
N GLY A 205 -2.12 8.07 -1.25
CA GLY A 205 -2.07 9.02 -2.36
C GLY A 205 -3.44 9.50 -2.86
N THR A 206 -4.53 8.91 -2.37
CA THR A 206 -5.90 9.19 -2.85
C THR A 206 -6.23 10.68 -2.83
N GLU A 207 -5.96 11.37 -1.72
CA GLU A 207 -6.29 12.79 -1.53
C GLU A 207 -5.71 13.72 -2.60
N TYR A 208 -4.56 13.34 -3.20
CA TYR A 208 -3.89 14.15 -4.23
C TYR A 208 -4.32 13.79 -5.64
N ILE A 209 -4.76 12.55 -5.85
CA ILE A 209 -4.85 11.93 -7.18
C ILE A 209 -6.31 11.73 -7.62
N GLU A 210 -7.27 11.52 -6.70
CA GLU A 210 -8.67 11.18 -7.04
C GLU A 210 -9.31 12.18 -8.04
N LYS A 211 -9.03 13.47 -7.91
CA LYS A 211 -9.58 14.53 -8.75
C LYS A 211 -9.26 14.39 -10.25
N TYR A 212 -8.19 13.69 -10.61
CA TYR A 212 -7.79 13.47 -11.99
C TYR A 212 -8.53 12.29 -12.67
N PHE A 213 -9.40 11.60 -11.92
CA PHE A 213 -10.19 10.46 -12.40
C PHE A 213 -11.68 10.79 -12.52
N SER A 214 -12.02 12.07 -12.72
CA SER A 214 -13.41 12.53 -12.90
C SER A 214 -14.09 12.01 -14.17
N ASP A 215 -13.32 11.48 -15.12
CA ASP A 215 -13.77 10.83 -16.35
C ASP A 215 -14.13 9.33 -16.18
N ALA A 216 -13.89 8.78 -15.01
CA ALA A 216 -14.19 7.38 -14.64
C ALA A 216 -15.41 7.29 -13.69
N PRO A 217 -16.06 6.13 -13.56
CA PRO A 217 -17.15 5.89 -12.60
C PRO A 217 -16.63 5.79 -11.18
N TYR A 218 -16.00 6.86 -10.70
CA TYR A 218 -15.34 6.92 -9.40
C TYR A 218 -16.35 6.88 -8.25
N VAL A 219 -16.14 5.94 -7.33
CA VAL A 219 -16.89 5.80 -6.08
C VAL A 219 -15.97 6.13 -4.91
N LYS A 220 -16.31 7.17 -4.17
CA LYS A 220 -15.51 7.57 -3.00
C LYS A 220 -15.66 6.56 -1.87
N PHE A 221 -14.53 6.08 -1.36
CA PHE A 221 -14.49 5.25 -0.16
C PHE A 221 -14.01 6.10 1.04
N ASN A 222 -14.79 6.08 2.12
CA ASN A 222 -14.39 6.75 3.35
C ASN A 222 -13.18 6.02 3.97
N ASP A 223 -12.24 6.80 4.51
CA ASP A 223 -11.00 6.27 5.08
C ASP A 223 -10.13 5.47 4.08
N ALA A 224 -10.04 5.95 2.83
CA ALA A 224 -9.28 5.32 1.76
C ALA A 224 -7.83 4.93 2.16
N VAL A 225 -7.20 5.71 3.06
CA VAL A 225 -5.85 5.43 3.58
C VAL A 225 -5.78 4.12 4.36
N PHE A 226 -6.86 3.76 5.06
CA PHE A 226 -6.95 2.54 5.88
C PHE A 226 -7.77 1.42 5.23
N ALA A 227 -8.14 1.57 3.96
CA ALA A 227 -9.00 0.62 3.25
C ALA A 227 -8.46 -0.82 3.32
N ASN A 228 -7.16 -1.03 3.04
CA ASN A 228 -6.54 -2.33 3.13
C ASN A 228 -6.53 -2.89 4.56
N ALA A 229 -6.13 -2.08 5.57
CA ALA A 229 -6.10 -2.53 6.96
C ALA A 229 -7.50 -2.95 7.44
N ARG A 230 -8.54 -2.19 7.10
CA ARG A 230 -9.93 -2.55 7.40
C ARG A 230 -10.33 -3.85 6.73
N SER A 231 -9.94 -4.05 5.47
CA SER A 231 -10.28 -5.28 4.75
C SER A 231 -9.65 -6.53 5.38
N TYR A 232 -8.43 -6.42 5.92
CA TYR A 232 -7.78 -7.53 6.62
C TYR A 232 -8.51 -7.87 7.93
N MET A 233 -8.85 -6.84 8.71
CA MET A 233 -9.58 -7.02 9.98
C MET A 233 -10.95 -7.69 9.77
N GLU A 234 -11.73 -7.22 8.81
CA GLU A 234 -13.05 -7.78 8.52
C GLU A 234 -12.98 -9.16 7.84
N GLY A 235 -11.88 -9.48 7.15
CA GLY A 235 -11.61 -10.81 6.61
C GLY A 235 -11.43 -11.86 7.71
N GLU A 236 -10.66 -11.54 8.74
CA GLU A 236 -10.38 -12.45 9.87
C GLU A 236 -11.58 -12.72 10.78
N THR A 237 -12.54 -11.79 10.87
CA THR A 237 -13.70 -11.95 11.77
C THR A 237 -14.78 -12.84 11.17
N ASN A 238 -14.68 -13.25 9.90
CA ASN A 238 -15.70 -14.01 9.19
C ASN A 238 -15.25 -15.41 8.74
N ASP A 239 -14.02 -15.84 9.11
CA ASP A 239 -13.48 -17.19 8.98
C ASP A 239 -13.56 -17.91 10.34
#